data_9a532c231b12b2b83e670670e2e05a1e
#
_entry.id   9a532c231b12b2b83e670670e2e05a1e
#
_cell.length_a   1.000
_cell.length_b   1.000
_cell.length_c   1.000
_cell.angle_alpha   90.00
_cell.angle_beta   90.00
_cell.angle_gamma   90.00
#
_symmetry.space_group_name_H-M   'P 1'
#
loop_
_entity.id
_entity.type
_entity.pdbx_description
1 polymer ?
#
loop_
_entity_poly.entity_id
_entity_poly.type
_entity_poly.pdbx_seq_one_letter_code
_entity_poly.pdbx_strand_id
1 'polypeptide(L)'
;RVAPSDVPHLRALIVGGEKLADDLVDVWGPASIPVLNAYGPTEATIGISCTPVRVDSLAADIGVAFAGNAFFVRAQNGDLAWRGEPGELCILGTHVGQGYVGRSSDAFFTWNGQRAYATGDLARMMPCGRIEYLGRVNQSQVKVRGARVELGEVDAALRQAGAPHAATLLLTHPQLDTPHLVAFVAKDARATDEVPHATDDDTTLLMSHLRRHLSTYMVPSVMVPLSFLP
;
A
#
# COMPACT_ATOMS: atom_id res chain seq x y z
N ARG A 1 -10.47 20.17 -0.70
CA ARG A 1 -11.32 18.97 -0.47
C ARG A 1 -12.67 19.20 -1.12
N VAL A 2 -13.25 18.18 -1.77
CA VAL A 2 -14.59 18.23 -2.36
C VAL A 2 -15.59 17.76 -1.29
N ALA A 3 -16.62 18.56 -1.04
CA ALA A 3 -17.70 18.19 -0.13
C ALA A 3 -18.88 17.56 -0.91
N PRO A 4 -19.74 16.76 -0.26
CA PRO A 4 -20.93 16.21 -0.91
C PRO A 4 -21.84 17.26 -1.58
N SER A 5 -21.90 18.45 -0.99
CA SER A 5 -22.66 19.60 -1.52
C SER A 5 -22.12 20.13 -2.86
N ASP A 6 -20.83 19.93 -3.13
CA ASP A 6 -20.18 20.43 -4.35
C ASP A 6 -20.50 19.57 -5.58
N VAL A 7 -21.05 18.36 -5.34
CA VAL A 7 -21.33 17.35 -6.37
C VAL A 7 -22.77 16.85 -6.30
N PRO A 8 -23.78 17.71 -6.45
CA PRO A 8 -25.21 17.37 -6.18
C PRO A 8 -25.76 16.30 -7.13
N HIS A 9 -25.10 16.02 -8.24
CA HIS A 9 -25.50 15.02 -9.23
C HIS A 9 -24.76 13.68 -9.06
N LEU A 10 -23.83 13.56 -8.11
CA LEU A 10 -23.13 12.33 -7.84
C LEU A 10 -24.08 11.30 -7.24
N ARG A 11 -24.15 10.11 -7.83
CA ARG A 11 -25.10 9.05 -7.41
C ARG A 11 -24.47 8.01 -6.51
N ALA A 12 -23.16 7.83 -6.60
CA ALA A 12 -22.37 6.95 -5.74
C ALA A 12 -20.91 7.35 -5.81
N LEU A 13 -20.16 7.14 -4.73
CA LEU A 13 -18.72 7.31 -4.65
C LEU A 13 -18.10 5.94 -4.32
N ILE A 14 -17.24 5.45 -5.21
CA ILE A 14 -16.46 4.22 -4.97
C ILE A 14 -15.03 4.64 -4.72
N VAL A 15 -14.50 4.27 -3.57
CA VAL A 15 -13.12 4.54 -3.16
C VAL A 15 -12.36 3.24 -2.95
N GLY A 16 -11.08 3.22 -3.27
CA GLY A 16 -10.24 2.02 -3.14
C GLY A 16 -8.80 2.28 -3.55
N GLY A 17 -7.96 1.23 -3.42
CA GLY A 17 -6.54 1.32 -3.74
C GLY A 17 -5.65 1.67 -2.56
N GLU A 18 -6.17 2.39 -1.56
CA GLU A 18 -5.50 2.70 -0.30
C GLU A 18 -6.45 2.43 0.88
N LYS A 19 -5.91 2.47 2.11
CA LYS A 19 -6.74 2.45 3.31
C LYS A 19 -7.66 3.68 3.29
N LEU A 20 -8.95 3.45 3.49
CA LEU A 20 -9.92 4.53 3.62
C LEU A 20 -9.52 5.43 4.80
N ALA A 21 -9.51 6.73 4.59
CA ALA A 21 -9.21 7.70 5.63
C ALA A 21 -10.43 7.92 6.53
N ASP A 22 -10.20 8.01 7.84
CA ASP A 22 -11.28 8.19 8.83
C ASP A 22 -12.07 9.48 8.58
N ASP A 23 -11.39 10.57 8.20
CA ASP A 23 -12.00 11.87 7.86
C ASP A 23 -12.93 11.80 6.63
N LEU A 24 -12.70 10.85 5.72
CA LEU A 24 -13.59 10.61 4.59
C LEU A 24 -14.90 9.97 5.07
N VAL A 25 -14.82 9.05 6.04
CA VAL A 25 -16.00 8.45 6.67
C VAL A 25 -16.84 9.52 7.36
N ASP A 26 -16.19 10.44 8.09
CA ASP A 26 -16.85 11.52 8.82
C ASP A 26 -17.57 12.51 7.89
N VAL A 27 -16.97 12.84 6.75
CA VAL A 27 -17.52 13.81 5.79
C VAL A 27 -18.59 13.18 4.88
N TRP A 28 -18.36 11.96 4.41
CA TRP A 28 -19.20 11.33 3.38
C TRP A 28 -20.19 10.30 3.95
N GLY A 29 -19.90 9.72 5.11
CA GLY A 29 -20.79 8.73 5.74
C GLY A 29 -22.18 9.28 6.05
N PRO A 30 -22.34 10.53 6.53
CA PRO A 30 -23.65 11.16 6.75
C PRO A 30 -24.36 11.60 5.46
N ALA A 31 -23.63 11.64 4.31
CA ALA A 31 -24.21 12.12 3.05
C ALA A 31 -25.26 11.14 2.52
N SER A 32 -26.25 11.68 1.80
CA SER A 32 -27.26 10.87 1.09
C SER A 32 -26.66 10.11 -0.12
N ILE A 33 -25.40 10.36 -0.46
CA ILE A 33 -24.68 9.70 -1.56
C ILE A 33 -24.03 8.42 -1.00
N PRO A 34 -24.34 7.23 -1.54
CA PRO A 34 -23.69 6.00 -1.10
C PRO A 34 -22.18 6.06 -1.33
N VAL A 35 -21.42 5.79 -0.29
CA VAL A 35 -19.96 5.59 -0.38
C VAL A 35 -19.66 4.12 -0.24
N LEU A 36 -18.85 3.60 -1.14
CA LEU A 36 -18.46 2.20 -1.20
C LEU A 36 -16.94 2.10 -1.08
N ASN A 37 -16.46 1.33 -0.11
CA ASN A 37 -15.05 0.99 0.03
C ASN A 37 -14.76 -0.28 -0.78
N ALA A 38 -13.96 -0.17 -1.84
CA ALA A 38 -13.57 -1.25 -2.73
C ALA A 38 -12.16 -1.72 -2.41
N TYR A 39 -11.98 -3.03 -2.33
CA TYR A 39 -10.68 -3.64 -2.13
C TYR A 39 -10.41 -4.72 -3.19
N GLY A 40 -9.17 -4.77 -3.66
CA GLY A 40 -8.65 -5.83 -4.49
C GLY A 40 -7.29 -5.48 -5.09
N PRO A 41 -6.36 -6.44 -5.07
CA PRO A 41 -5.09 -6.32 -5.79
C PRO A 41 -5.28 -6.63 -7.27
N THR A 42 -4.36 -6.17 -8.12
CA THR A 42 -4.31 -6.48 -9.54
C THR A 42 -4.32 -8.00 -9.81
N GLU A 43 -3.63 -8.74 -8.95
CA GLU A 43 -3.51 -10.19 -8.99
C GLU A 43 -4.82 -10.96 -8.76
N ALA A 44 -5.85 -10.26 -8.27
CA ALA A 44 -7.22 -10.77 -8.11
C ALA A 44 -8.23 -9.92 -8.90
N THR A 45 -7.86 -9.51 -10.10
CA THR A 45 -8.73 -8.83 -11.09
C THR A 45 -9.36 -7.55 -10.54
N ILE A 46 -8.50 -6.65 -10.01
CA ILE A 46 -8.80 -5.27 -9.59
C ILE A 46 -9.68 -5.18 -8.34
N GLY A 47 -10.86 -5.79 -8.33
CA GLY A 47 -11.83 -5.68 -7.26
C GLY A 47 -12.30 -7.05 -6.79
N ILE A 48 -12.18 -7.34 -5.51
CA ILE A 48 -12.60 -8.59 -4.90
C ILE A 48 -13.69 -8.40 -3.84
N SER A 49 -13.82 -7.18 -3.33
CA SER A 49 -14.92 -6.79 -2.44
C SER A 49 -15.29 -5.33 -2.64
N CYS A 50 -16.52 -4.99 -2.25
CA CYS A 50 -17.02 -3.63 -2.24
C CYS A 50 -18.04 -3.51 -1.11
N THR A 51 -17.81 -2.63 -0.13
CA THR A 51 -18.63 -2.55 1.06
C THR A 51 -19.15 -1.13 1.30
N PRO A 52 -20.43 -0.97 1.67
CA PRO A 52 -20.96 0.34 2.04
C PRO A 52 -20.25 0.92 3.26
N VAL A 53 -19.85 2.18 3.17
CA VAL A 53 -19.31 2.97 4.26
C VAL A 53 -20.49 3.64 4.99
N ARG A 54 -20.54 3.48 6.31
CA ARG A 54 -21.54 4.10 7.19
C ARG A 54 -20.83 4.86 8.31
N VAL A 55 -21.53 5.73 8.99
CA VAL A 55 -20.99 6.54 10.09
C VAL A 55 -20.38 5.67 11.21
N ASP A 56 -20.92 4.47 11.41
CA ASP A 56 -20.45 3.47 12.37
C ASP A 56 -19.48 2.43 11.79
N SER A 57 -19.12 2.58 10.50
CA SER A 57 -18.18 1.66 9.85
C SER A 57 -16.76 1.92 10.31
N LEU A 58 -16.00 0.85 10.52
CA LEU A 58 -14.54 0.97 10.60
C LEU A 58 -14.01 1.35 9.22
N ALA A 59 -13.19 2.39 9.13
CA ALA A 59 -12.54 2.78 7.87
C ALA A 59 -11.68 1.66 7.27
N ALA A 60 -11.23 0.74 8.11
CA ALA A 60 -10.46 -0.43 7.71
C ALA A 60 -11.30 -1.63 7.23
N ASP A 61 -12.65 -1.55 7.29
CA ASP A 61 -13.53 -2.63 6.86
C ASP A 61 -13.58 -2.72 5.33
N ILE A 62 -13.10 -3.85 4.78
CA ILE A 62 -13.13 -4.16 3.35
C ILE A 62 -14.23 -5.17 2.98
N GLY A 63 -15.09 -5.55 3.93
CA GLY A 63 -16.25 -6.37 3.71
C GLY A 63 -15.98 -7.86 3.53
N VAL A 64 -16.74 -8.47 2.63
CA VAL A 64 -16.64 -9.87 2.23
C VAL A 64 -16.34 -9.97 0.74
N ALA A 65 -15.74 -11.07 0.32
CA ALA A 65 -15.45 -11.29 -1.09
C ALA A 65 -16.72 -11.44 -1.94
N PHE A 66 -16.63 -11.05 -3.21
CA PHE A 66 -17.67 -11.28 -4.20
C PHE A 66 -17.97 -12.76 -4.42
N ALA A 67 -19.15 -13.08 -4.90
CA ALA A 67 -19.56 -14.46 -5.21
C ALA A 67 -18.53 -15.19 -6.09
N GLY A 68 -18.28 -16.46 -5.79
CA GLY A 68 -17.26 -17.28 -6.45
C GLY A 68 -15.85 -17.09 -5.91
N ASN A 69 -15.69 -16.25 -4.90
CA ASN A 69 -14.42 -15.99 -4.23
C ASN A 69 -14.58 -16.03 -2.71
N ALA A 70 -13.48 -16.14 -1.99
CA ALA A 70 -13.47 -16.06 -0.54
C ALA A 70 -12.20 -15.34 -0.05
N PHE A 71 -12.32 -14.71 1.11
CA PHE A 71 -11.21 -14.28 1.92
C PHE A 71 -10.91 -15.32 3.00
N PHE A 72 -9.64 -15.52 3.27
CA PHE A 72 -9.20 -16.15 4.50
C PHE A 72 -7.93 -15.46 5.00
N VAL A 73 -7.66 -15.58 6.29
CA VAL A 73 -6.48 -15.02 6.92
C VAL A 73 -5.55 -16.16 7.30
N ARG A 74 -4.30 -16.07 6.89
CA ARG A 74 -3.26 -17.05 7.18
C ARG A 74 -2.39 -16.53 8.32
N ALA A 75 -2.32 -17.29 9.42
CA ALA A 75 -1.47 -17.00 10.55
C ALA A 75 0.02 -17.14 10.20
N GLN A 76 0.90 -16.64 11.05
CA GLN A 76 2.35 -16.66 10.81
C GLN A 76 2.94 -18.08 10.68
N ASN A 77 2.32 -19.07 11.32
CA ASN A 77 2.71 -20.47 11.20
C ASN A 77 2.23 -21.16 9.90
N GLY A 78 1.49 -20.43 9.05
CA GLY A 78 0.95 -20.92 7.78
C GLY A 78 -0.45 -21.52 7.86
N ASP A 79 -1.00 -21.70 9.06
CA ASP A 79 -2.35 -22.23 9.28
C ASP A 79 -3.44 -21.16 9.06
N LEU A 80 -4.69 -21.58 9.06
CA LEU A 80 -5.84 -20.67 9.08
C LEU A 80 -5.88 -19.93 10.42
N ALA A 81 -5.87 -18.59 10.37
CA ALA A 81 -5.98 -17.76 11.57
C ALA A 81 -7.38 -17.87 12.20
N TRP A 82 -7.43 -17.77 13.52
CA TRP A 82 -8.70 -17.66 14.24
C TRP A 82 -9.40 -16.33 13.97
N ARG A 83 -10.71 -16.28 14.17
CA ARG A 83 -11.43 -15.01 14.07
C ARG A 83 -10.90 -14.01 15.09
N GLY A 84 -10.56 -12.81 14.62
CA GLY A 84 -9.91 -11.76 15.41
C GLY A 84 -8.37 -11.84 15.43
N GLU A 85 -7.78 -12.95 15.04
CA GLU A 85 -6.34 -13.10 14.95
C GLU A 85 -5.80 -12.41 13.69
N PRO A 86 -4.78 -11.52 13.81
CA PRO A 86 -4.13 -10.92 12.67
C PRO A 86 -3.28 -11.93 11.89
N GLY A 87 -3.28 -11.79 10.57
CA GLY A 87 -2.44 -12.60 9.67
C GLY A 87 -2.46 -12.05 8.26
N GLU A 88 -1.85 -12.79 7.34
CA GLU A 88 -1.83 -12.41 5.93
C GLU A 88 -3.20 -12.69 5.29
N LEU A 89 -3.75 -11.66 4.65
CA LEU A 89 -4.98 -11.82 3.86
C LEU A 89 -4.68 -12.63 2.60
N CYS A 90 -5.45 -13.68 2.40
CA CYS A 90 -5.41 -14.51 1.20
C CYS A 90 -6.77 -14.46 0.49
N ILE A 91 -6.70 -14.49 -0.84
CA ILE A 91 -7.87 -14.52 -1.74
C ILE A 91 -7.93 -15.88 -2.38
N LEU A 92 -9.12 -16.48 -2.39
CA LEU A 92 -9.41 -17.75 -3.02
C LEU A 92 -10.48 -17.55 -4.09
N GLY A 93 -10.35 -18.21 -5.23
CA GLY A 93 -11.45 -18.30 -6.20
C GLY A 93 -11.12 -17.84 -7.61
N THR A 94 -12.17 -17.55 -8.37
CA THR A 94 -12.14 -17.37 -9.82
C THR A 94 -11.49 -16.07 -10.30
N HIS A 95 -11.40 -15.05 -9.42
CA HIS A 95 -10.75 -13.78 -9.72
C HIS A 95 -9.21 -13.82 -9.56
N VAL A 96 -8.67 -14.88 -8.94
CA VAL A 96 -7.22 -15.03 -8.78
C VAL A 96 -6.57 -15.29 -10.12
N GLY A 97 -5.64 -14.42 -10.51
CA GLY A 97 -4.89 -14.48 -11.75
C GLY A 97 -4.04 -15.74 -11.88
N GLN A 98 -3.56 -16.01 -13.07
CA GLN A 98 -2.73 -17.20 -13.34
C GLN A 98 -1.29 -17.05 -12.86
N GLY A 99 -0.82 -15.83 -12.60
CA GLY A 99 0.54 -15.53 -12.18
C GLY A 99 1.10 -14.33 -12.92
N TYR A 100 2.38 -14.08 -12.73
CA TYR A 100 3.10 -13.04 -13.44
C TYR A 100 3.70 -13.57 -14.74
N VAL A 101 3.72 -12.73 -15.78
CA VAL A 101 4.37 -13.07 -17.05
C VAL A 101 5.89 -13.04 -16.84
N GLY A 102 6.56 -14.11 -17.26
CA GLY A 102 8.02 -14.20 -17.27
C GLY A 102 8.69 -14.44 -15.90
N ARG A 103 7.92 -14.60 -14.81
CA ARG A 103 8.47 -14.96 -13.49
C ARG A 103 7.52 -15.84 -12.68
N SER A 104 8.07 -16.73 -11.87
CA SER A 104 7.32 -17.47 -10.86
C SER A 104 7.17 -16.63 -9.59
N SER A 105 6.14 -16.93 -8.79
CA SER A 105 5.94 -16.32 -7.49
C SER A 105 5.15 -17.28 -6.60
N ASP A 106 5.64 -17.48 -5.38
CA ASP A 106 4.99 -18.30 -4.35
C ASP A 106 3.72 -17.65 -3.76
N ALA A 107 3.47 -16.37 -4.12
CA ALA A 107 2.23 -15.69 -3.75
C ALA A 107 0.99 -16.34 -4.38
N PHE A 108 1.14 -17.02 -5.52
CA PHE A 108 0.08 -17.82 -6.14
C PHE A 108 0.24 -19.28 -5.76
N PHE A 109 -0.74 -19.85 -5.08
CA PHE A 109 -0.68 -21.22 -4.58
C PHE A 109 -2.04 -21.92 -4.70
N THR A 110 -2.12 -23.15 -4.26
CA THR A 110 -3.34 -23.94 -4.17
C THR A 110 -3.73 -24.10 -2.70
N TRP A 111 -4.96 -23.76 -2.36
CA TRP A 111 -5.54 -23.94 -1.04
C TRP A 111 -6.83 -24.76 -1.16
N ASN A 112 -6.90 -25.92 -0.49
CA ASN A 112 -8.05 -26.83 -0.56
C ASN A 112 -8.51 -27.14 -2.00
N GLY A 113 -7.55 -27.35 -2.91
CA GLY A 113 -7.84 -27.66 -4.31
C GLY A 113 -8.25 -26.46 -5.17
N GLN A 114 -8.30 -25.27 -4.65
CA GLN A 114 -8.63 -24.04 -5.38
C GLN A 114 -7.43 -23.10 -5.48
N ARG A 115 -7.45 -22.27 -6.51
CA ARG A 115 -6.40 -21.27 -6.70
C ARG A 115 -6.53 -20.15 -5.68
N ALA A 116 -5.41 -19.81 -5.07
CA ALA A 116 -5.29 -18.79 -4.05
C ALA A 116 -4.16 -17.80 -4.33
N TYR A 117 -4.26 -16.61 -3.76
CA TYR A 117 -3.25 -15.56 -3.81
C TYR A 117 -3.01 -14.97 -2.43
N ALA A 118 -1.76 -14.94 -1.99
CA ALA A 118 -1.28 -14.28 -0.78
C ALA A 118 -1.02 -12.80 -1.10
N THR A 119 -1.80 -11.91 -0.51
CA THR A 119 -1.83 -10.50 -0.91
C THR A 119 -0.67 -9.68 -0.38
N GLY A 120 0.01 -10.17 0.67
CA GLY A 120 0.96 -9.41 1.47
C GLY A 120 0.28 -8.33 2.32
N ASP A 121 -1.04 -8.28 2.39
CA ASP A 121 -1.79 -7.41 3.27
C ASP A 121 -2.01 -8.09 4.62
N LEU A 122 -1.82 -7.33 5.71
CA LEU A 122 -2.15 -7.74 7.06
C LEU A 122 -3.63 -7.46 7.33
N ALA A 123 -4.35 -8.44 7.80
CA ALA A 123 -5.78 -8.32 8.06
C ALA A 123 -6.21 -9.24 9.21
N ARG A 124 -7.44 -9.08 9.67
CA ARG A 124 -8.11 -10.05 10.53
C ARG A 124 -9.55 -10.27 10.09
N MET A 125 -10.05 -11.48 10.28
CA MET A 125 -11.46 -11.80 10.06
C MET A 125 -12.25 -11.47 11.32
N MET A 126 -13.18 -10.56 11.22
CA MET A 126 -14.06 -10.17 12.33
C MET A 126 -15.05 -11.30 12.67
N PRO A 127 -15.65 -11.31 13.88
CA PRO A 127 -16.66 -12.30 14.27
C PRO A 127 -17.83 -12.42 13.29
N CYS A 128 -18.24 -11.32 12.65
CA CYS A 128 -19.28 -11.28 11.62
C CYS A 128 -18.86 -11.83 10.25
N GLY A 129 -17.59 -12.27 10.07
CA GLY A 129 -17.06 -12.80 8.83
C GLY A 129 -16.55 -11.76 7.84
N ARG A 130 -16.61 -10.47 8.17
CA ARG A 130 -16.04 -9.38 7.39
C ARG A 130 -14.53 -9.26 7.66
N ILE A 131 -13.82 -8.65 6.76
CA ILE A 131 -12.36 -8.46 6.88
C ILE A 131 -12.06 -7.02 7.29
N GLU A 132 -11.23 -6.89 8.32
CA GLU A 132 -10.60 -5.63 8.70
C GLU A 132 -9.15 -5.60 8.17
N TYR A 133 -8.86 -4.60 7.34
CA TYR A 133 -7.52 -4.35 6.81
C TYR A 133 -6.65 -3.64 7.85
N LEU A 134 -5.49 -4.18 8.16
CA LEU A 134 -4.59 -3.66 9.20
C LEU A 134 -3.32 -3.01 8.62
N GLY A 135 -3.08 -3.16 7.30
CA GLY A 135 -1.89 -2.62 6.66
C GLY A 135 -1.18 -3.63 5.77
N ARG A 136 0.16 -3.56 5.70
CA ARG A 136 0.99 -4.51 4.96
C ARG A 136 1.76 -5.41 5.92
N VAL A 137 1.93 -6.68 5.55
CA VAL A 137 2.80 -7.63 6.28
C VAL A 137 4.25 -7.16 6.22
N ASN A 138 4.69 -6.71 5.05
CA ASN A 138 6.04 -6.19 4.85
C ASN A 138 5.99 -4.68 4.63
N GLN A 139 6.70 -3.92 5.49
CA GLN A 139 6.78 -2.45 5.41
C GLN A 139 7.66 -1.95 4.25
N SER A 140 8.42 -2.84 3.59
CA SER A 140 9.19 -2.46 2.40
C SER A 140 8.34 -2.13 1.18
N GLN A 141 7.04 -2.44 1.23
CA GLN A 141 6.08 -2.19 0.19
C GLN A 141 4.98 -1.25 0.68
N VAL A 142 4.79 -0.16 -0.01
CA VAL A 142 3.83 0.88 0.37
C VAL A 142 2.84 1.18 -0.75
N LYS A 143 1.72 1.80 -0.42
CA LYS A 143 0.78 2.36 -1.40
C LYS A 143 0.93 3.87 -1.44
N VAL A 144 1.14 4.42 -2.63
CA VAL A 144 1.31 5.86 -2.87
C VAL A 144 0.35 6.27 -3.97
N ARG A 145 -0.67 7.06 -3.65
CA ARG A 145 -1.70 7.52 -4.60
C ARG A 145 -2.33 6.35 -5.39
N GLY A 146 -2.63 5.26 -4.69
CA GLY A 146 -3.20 4.03 -5.26
C GLY A 146 -2.21 3.12 -5.98
N ALA A 147 -0.98 3.55 -6.23
CA ALA A 147 0.06 2.73 -6.82
C ALA A 147 0.86 1.98 -5.74
N ARG A 148 1.19 0.72 -6.04
CA ARG A 148 2.04 -0.13 -5.18
C ARG A 148 3.50 0.16 -5.49
N VAL A 149 4.26 0.56 -4.48
CA VAL A 149 5.68 0.93 -4.58
C VAL A 149 6.52 0.02 -3.70
N GLU A 150 7.52 -0.61 -4.31
CA GLU A 150 8.58 -1.33 -3.62
C GLU A 150 9.66 -0.33 -3.22
N LEU A 151 9.79 -0.02 -1.94
CA LEU A 151 10.81 0.93 -1.45
C LEU A 151 12.23 0.47 -1.83
N GLY A 152 12.47 -0.84 -1.79
CA GLY A 152 13.75 -1.43 -2.19
C GLY A 152 14.12 -1.21 -3.66
N GLU A 153 13.15 -1.03 -4.57
CA GLU A 153 13.39 -0.69 -5.97
C GLU A 153 13.89 0.75 -6.10
N VAL A 154 13.30 1.67 -5.33
CA VAL A 154 13.76 3.07 -5.26
C VAL A 154 15.18 3.15 -4.69
N ASP A 155 15.44 2.42 -3.60
CA ASP A 155 16.76 2.34 -2.98
C ASP A 155 17.81 1.73 -3.93
N ALA A 156 17.43 0.71 -4.70
CA ALA A 156 18.32 0.12 -5.70
C ALA A 156 18.66 1.10 -6.83
N ALA A 157 17.69 1.87 -7.31
CA ALA A 157 17.90 2.92 -8.32
C ALA A 157 18.79 4.05 -7.79
N LEU A 158 18.64 4.44 -6.52
CA LEU A 158 19.51 5.41 -5.86
C LEU A 158 20.96 4.92 -5.76
N ARG A 159 21.15 3.63 -5.38
CA ARG A 159 22.49 3.04 -5.34
C ARG A 159 23.15 2.99 -6.71
N GLN A 160 22.40 2.66 -7.76
CA GLN A 160 22.90 2.69 -9.15
C GLN A 160 23.26 4.09 -9.62
N ALA A 161 22.57 5.11 -9.11
CA ALA A 161 22.84 6.51 -9.42
C ALA A 161 24.05 7.10 -8.67
N GLY A 162 24.68 6.33 -7.76
CA GLY A 162 25.84 6.77 -7.01
C GLY A 162 25.59 7.14 -5.55
N ALA A 163 24.42 6.83 -4.99
CA ALA A 163 24.13 6.92 -3.56
C ALA A 163 24.29 5.53 -2.91
N PRO A 164 25.47 5.12 -2.44
CA PRO A 164 25.71 3.77 -1.94
C PRO A 164 24.88 3.43 -0.72
N HIS A 165 24.56 4.43 0.08
CA HIS A 165 23.70 4.32 1.25
C HIS A 165 22.42 5.14 1.02
N ALA A 166 21.33 4.45 0.80
CA ALA A 166 20.01 5.04 0.57
C ALA A 166 18.93 4.24 1.30
N ALA A 167 17.98 4.96 1.88
CA ALA A 167 16.78 4.41 2.49
C ALA A 167 15.58 5.28 2.13
N THR A 168 14.55 4.67 1.55
CA THR A 168 13.30 5.35 1.19
C THR A 168 12.21 4.95 2.17
N LEU A 169 11.47 5.94 2.66
CA LEU A 169 10.35 5.75 3.58
C LEU A 169 9.10 6.46 3.06
N LEU A 170 7.93 5.94 3.44
CA LEU A 170 6.68 6.65 3.29
C LEU A 170 6.39 7.39 4.60
N LEU A 171 6.43 8.72 4.56
CA LEU A 171 6.25 9.56 5.73
C LEU A 171 5.05 10.50 5.55
N THR A 172 4.27 10.68 6.62
CA THR A 172 3.21 11.69 6.68
C THR A 172 3.73 12.90 7.43
N HIS A 173 3.79 14.04 6.75
CA HIS A 173 4.17 15.30 7.41
C HIS A 173 2.99 15.83 8.22
N PRO A 174 3.17 16.32 9.46
CA PRO A 174 2.06 16.80 10.30
C PRO A 174 1.22 17.94 9.70
N GLN A 175 1.77 18.70 8.75
CA GLN A 175 1.10 19.79 8.06
C GLN A 175 0.60 19.40 6.65
N LEU A 176 0.96 18.22 6.16
CA LEU A 176 0.55 17.70 4.87
C LEU A 176 -0.23 16.42 5.12
N ASP A 177 -1.54 16.46 4.97
CA ASP A 177 -2.47 15.34 5.23
C ASP A 177 -2.23 14.10 4.35
N THR A 178 -1.22 14.12 3.48
CA THR A 178 -0.93 13.03 2.55
C THR A 178 0.46 12.44 2.78
N PRO A 179 0.61 11.12 2.72
CA PRO A 179 1.91 10.48 2.83
C PRO A 179 2.77 10.77 1.59
N HIS A 180 4.07 10.97 1.82
CA HIS A 180 5.07 11.27 0.81
C HIS A 180 6.22 10.26 0.86
N LEU A 181 6.72 9.86 -0.32
CA LEU A 181 7.98 9.16 -0.41
C LEU A 181 9.11 10.14 -0.11
N VAL A 182 9.91 9.81 0.87
CA VAL A 182 11.11 10.57 1.28
C VAL A 182 12.30 9.63 1.19
N ALA A 183 13.31 10.03 0.41
CA ALA A 183 14.57 9.29 0.31
C ALA A 183 15.64 9.97 1.18
N PHE A 184 16.31 9.19 1.99
CA PHE A 184 17.49 9.58 2.75
C PHE A 184 18.71 9.02 2.04
N VAL A 185 19.71 9.85 1.78
CA VAL A 185 20.93 9.46 1.06
C VAL A 185 22.18 9.90 1.82
N ALA A 186 23.16 9.00 1.87
CA ALA A 186 24.46 9.28 2.49
C ALA A 186 25.60 8.74 1.62
N LYS A 187 26.76 9.38 1.71
CA LYS A 187 27.98 8.93 1.02
C LYS A 187 28.73 7.85 1.80
N ASP A 188 28.54 7.78 3.12
CA ASP A 188 29.17 6.78 3.97
C ASP A 188 28.16 6.07 4.88
N ALA A 189 28.53 4.88 5.34
CA ALA A 189 27.75 4.06 6.29
C ALA A 189 27.94 4.50 7.75
N ARG A 190 28.96 5.28 8.06
CA ARG A 190 29.31 5.68 9.46
C ARG A 190 29.66 7.16 9.52
N ALA A 191 29.23 7.82 10.60
CA ALA A 191 29.68 9.18 10.90
C ALA A 191 31.16 9.16 11.21
N THR A 192 31.95 9.84 10.38
CA THR A 192 33.33 10.23 10.69
C THR A 192 33.45 11.72 10.43
N ASP A 193 34.25 12.44 11.24
CA ASP A 193 34.38 13.89 11.13
C ASP A 193 35.01 14.35 9.80
N GLU A 194 35.47 13.42 8.96
CA GLU A 194 36.19 13.70 7.70
C GLU A 194 35.35 13.37 6.44
N VAL A 195 34.11 12.88 6.56
CA VAL A 195 33.33 12.45 5.38
C VAL A 195 32.52 13.61 4.82
N PRO A 196 32.66 13.91 3.51
CA PRO A 196 31.81 14.90 2.86
C PRO A 196 30.35 14.52 2.93
N HIS A 197 29.50 15.39 3.48
CA HIS A 197 28.05 15.22 3.41
C HIS A 197 27.57 15.16 1.95
N ALA A 198 26.50 14.44 1.68
CA ALA A 198 25.81 14.59 0.41
C ALA A 198 25.34 16.05 0.28
N THR A 199 25.53 16.64 -0.89
CA THR A 199 25.20 18.04 -1.15
C THR A 199 23.84 18.16 -1.86
N ASP A 200 23.30 19.38 -1.93
CA ASP A 200 22.07 19.65 -2.69
C ASP A 200 22.27 19.38 -4.20
N ASP A 201 23.48 19.57 -4.72
CA ASP A 201 23.82 19.22 -6.11
C ASP A 201 23.76 17.70 -6.34
N ASP A 202 24.29 16.92 -5.39
CA ASP A 202 24.19 15.46 -5.44
C ASP A 202 22.72 15.00 -5.47
N THR A 203 21.87 15.57 -4.61
CA THR A 203 20.45 15.23 -4.56
C THR A 203 19.72 15.60 -5.86
N THR A 204 20.07 16.70 -6.50
CA THR A 204 19.50 17.12 -7.78
C THR A 204 19.86 16.14 -8.91
N LEU A 205 21.10 15.66 -8.96
CA LEU A 205 21.53 14.65 -9.94
C LEU A 205 20.83 13.31 -9.71
N LEU A 206 20.74 12.85 -8.46
CA LEU A 206 20.02 11.62 -8.09
C LEU A 206 18.54 11.69 -8.47
N MET A 207 17.86 12.80 -8.16
CA MET A 207 16.46 13.01 -8.55
C MET A 207 16.27 12.98 -10.06
N SER A 208 17.19 13.55 -10.81
CA SER A 208 17.17 13.53 -12.28
C SER A 208 17.35 12.13 -12.84
N HIS A 209 18.19 11.31 -12.19
CA HIS A 209 18.36 9.89 -12.52
C HIS A 209 17.06 9.10 -12.25
N LEU A 210 16.47 9.23 -11.05
CA LEU A 210 15.25 8.53 -10.70
C LEU A 210 14.10 8.85 -11.67
N ARG A 211 13.91 10.12 -12.04
CA ARG A 211 12.85 10.55 -13.00
C ARG A 211 13.00 9.92 -14.38
N ARG A 212 14.19 9.50 -14.78
CA ARG A 212 14.44 8.82 -16.07
C ARG A 212 14.25 7.31 -16.02
N HIS A 213 14.39 6.69 -14.84
CA HIS A 213 14.44 5.23 -14.71
C HIS A 213 13.26 4.63 -13.94
N LEU A 214 12.55 5.45 -13.14
CA LEU A 214 11.40 5.00 -12.35
C LEU A 214 10.11 5.63 -12.86
N SER A 215 9.00 4.93 -12.62
CA SER A 215 7.67 5.51 -12.80
C SER A 215 7.47 6.73 -11.90
N THR A 216 6.72 7.73 -12.37
CA THR A 216 6.56 9.02 -11.70
C THR A 216 6.08 8.88 -10.24
N TYR A 217 5.21 7.90 -9.94
CA TYR A 217 4.70 7.64 -8.60
C TYR A 217 5.74 7.01 -7.65
N MET A 218 6.85 6.48 -8.18
CA MET A 218 7.96 5.90 -7.40
C MET A 218 9.05 6.94 -7.08
N VAL A 219 9.02 8.09 -7.73
CA VAL A 219 10.01 9.14 -7.48
C VAL A 219 9.71 9.83 -6.15
N PRO A 220 10.68 9.86 -5.20
CA PRO A 220 10.50 10.55 -3.93
C PRO A 220 10.13 12.01 -4.12
N SER A 221 9.23 12.53 -3.28
CA SER A 221 8.87 13.95 -3.27
C SER A 221 9.97 14.82 -2.67
N VAL A 222 10.73 14.22 -1.74
CA VAL A 222 11.81 14.88 -1.00
C VAL A 222 12.99 13.94 -0.94
N MET A 223 14.20 14.50 -1.08
CA MET A 223 15.47 13.80 -0.84
C MET A 223 16.24 14.55 0.25
N VAL A 224 16.62 13.84 1.28
CA VAL A 224 17.29 14.39 2.45
C VAL A 224 18.74 13.88 2.46
N PRO A 225 19.71 14.76 2.25
CA PRO A 225 21.11 14.39 2.40
C PRO A 225 21.48 14.25 3.88
N LEU A 226 22.12 13.15 4.20
CA LEU A 226 22.61 12.86 5.55
C LEU A 226 24.13 12.63 5.52
N SER A 227 24.77 12.81 6.67
CA SER A 227 26.17 12.43 6.85
C SER A 227 26.34 10.90 6.85
N PHE A 228 25.38 10.18 7.45
CA PHE A 228 25.33 8.71 7.48
C PHE A 228 23.87 8.27 7.63
N LEU A 229 23.58 7.01 7.30
CA LEU A 229 22.32 6.37 7.66
C LEU A 229 22.47 5.65 9.00
N PRO A 230 21.49 5.76 9.92
CA PRO A 230 21.52 5.12 11.23
C PRO A 230 21.46 3.59 11.15
#